data_8964c73269b958004ddf891c831efeb2
#
_entry.id   8964c73269b958004ddf891c831efeb2
#
_cell.length_a   1.000
_cell.length_b   1.000
_cell.length_c   1.000
_cell.angle_alpha   90.00
_cell.angle_beta   90.00
_cell.angle_gamma   90.00
#
_symmetry.space_group_name_H-M   'P 1'
#
loop_
_entity.id
_entity.type
_entity.pdbx_description
1 polymer ?
#
loop_
_entity_poly.entity_id
_entity_poly.type
_entity_poly.pdbx_seq_one_letter_code
_entity_poly.pdbx_strand_id
1 'polypeptide(L)'
;MMSTKLNENQLIAIHLIATGVKASLISKQLGIREETLSRWRQNDKFNEAVKNATERILTEIVDSHKNLLITSQKIIADALN
;
A
#
# COMPACT_ATOMS: atom_id res chain seq x y z
N MET A 1 14.55 -21.19 -0.80
CA MET A 1 14.85 -19.85 -0.74
C MET A 1 14.12 -19.00 -1.76
N MET A 2 14.32 -19.26 -2.97
CA MET A 2 13.65 -18.49 -3.97
C MET A 2 12.16 -18.69 -3.93
N SER A 3 11.71 -19.86 -3.51
CA SER A 3 10.31 -20.18 -3.54
C SER A 3 9.50 -19.27 -2.63
N THR A 4 10.14 -18.65 -1.66
CA THR A 4 9.41 -17.78 -0.77
C THR A 4 9.41 -16.33 -1.24
N LYS A 5 10.16 -16.06 -2.27
CA LYS A 5 10.20 -14.71 -2.81
C LYS A 5 9.02 -14.44 -3.71
N LEU A 6 8.50 -13.25 -3.59
CA LEU A 6 7.47 -12.82 -4.49
C LEU A 6 8.10 -12.38 -5.80
N ASN A 7 7.43 -12.63 -6.92
CA ASN A 7 8.01 -12.22 -8.20
C ASN A 7 7.81 -10.72 -8.39
N GLU A 8 8.40 -10.20 -9.45
CA GLU A 8 8.40 -8.77 -9.69
C GLU A 8 7.00 -8.21 -9.84
N ASN A 9 6.14 -8.91 -10.58
CA ASN A 9 4.78 -8.45 -10.76
C ASN A 9 4.02 -8.42 -9.45
N GLN A 10 4.29 -9.39 -8.59
CA GLN A 10 3.64 -9.41 -7.29
C GLN A 10 4.09 -8.23 -6.44
N LEU A 11 5.37 -7.89 -6.51
CA LEU A 11 5.87 -6.74 -5.75
C LEU A 11 5.25 -5.46 -6.24
N ILE A 12 5.09 -5.31 -7.54
CA ILE A 12 4.45 -4.14 -8.09
C ILE A 12 2.99 -4.09 -7.67
N ALA A 13 2.32 -5.24 -7.71
CA ALA A 13 0.93 -5.29 -7.31
C ALA A 13 0.77 -4.90 -5.84
N ILE A 14 1.68 -5.37 -5.00
CA ILE A 14 1.62 -5.03 -3.58
C ILE A 14 1.69 -3.51 -3.40
N HIS A 15 2.59 -2.89 -4.10
CA HIS A 15 2.73 -1.44 -4.00
C HIS A 15 1.46 -0.74 -4.48
N LEU A 16 0.92 -1.18 -5.60
CA LEU A 16 -0.27 -0.56 -6.14
C LEU A 16 -1.47 -0.74 -5.22
N ILE A 17 -1.60 -1.92 -4.64
CA ILE A 17 -2.68 -2.16 -3.69
C ILE A 17 -2.51 -1.27 -2.48
N ALA A 18 -1.30 -1.16 -1.99
CA ALA A 18 -1.04 -0.36 -0.80
C ALA A 18 -1.33 1.11 -1.04
N THR A 19 -1.19 1.57 -2.27
CA THR A 19 -1.47 2.96 -2.59
C THR A 19 -2.93 3.19 -3.00
N GLY A 20 -3.74 2.14 -2.99
CA GLY A 20 -5.17 2.31 -3.22
C GLY A 20 -5.62 2.15 -4.66
N VAL A 21 -4.81 1.56 -5.50
CA VAL A 21 -5.18 1.36 -6.90
C VAL A 21 -6.17 0.20 -7.01
N LYS A 22 -7.17 0.37 -7.86
CA LYS A 22 -8.17 -0.67 -8.02
C LYS A 22 -7.60 -1.90 -8.68
N ALA A 23 -8.17 -3.06 -8.32
CA ALA A 23 -7.70 -4.33 -8.84
C ALA A 23 -7.77 -4.38 -10.37
N SER A 24 -8.82 -3.83 -10.95
CA SER A 24 -8.96 -3.86 -12.39
C SER A 24 -7.83 -3.08 -13.07
N LEU A 25 -7.41 -1.98 -12.48
CA LEU A 25 -6.32 -1.22 -13.03
C LEU A 25 -4.99 -1.91 -12.85
N ILE A 26 -4.82 -2.56 -11.70
CA ILE A 26 -3.59 -3.30 -11.44
C ILE A 26 -3.42 -4.43 -12.44
N SER A 27 -4.48 -5.20 -12.65
CA SER A 27 -4.40 -6.31 -13.58
C SER A 27 -4.12 -5.80 -15.00
N LYS A 28 -4.69 -4.68 -15.35
CA LYS A 28 -4.48 -4.11 -16.67
C LYS A 28 -3.03 -3.66 -16.83
N GLN A 29 -2.50 -3.00 -15.83
CA GLN A 29 -1.13 -2.51 -15.89
C GLN A 29 -0.12 -3.65 -15.95
N LEU A 30 -0.39 -4.71 -15.22
CA LEU A 30 0.55 -5.83 -15.15
C LEU A 30 0.30 -6.85 -16.26
N GLY A 31 -0.77 -6.70 -17.02
CA GLY A 31 -1.08 -7.66 -18.05
C GLY A 31 -1.49 -9.00 -17.51
N ILE A 32 -2.12 -9.02 -16.37
CA ILE A 32 -2.59 -10.26 -15.76
C ILE A 32 -4.09 -10.19 -15.62
N ARG A 33 -4.69 -11.33 -15.33
CA ARG A 33 -6.13 -11.38 -15.12
C ARG A 33 -6.45 -10.98 -13.69
N GLU A 34 -7.62 -10.42 -13.51
CA GLU A 34 -8.05 -10.10 -12.16
C GLU A 34 -8.14 -11.35 -11.30
N GLU A 35 -8.44 -12.46 -11.94
CA GLU A 35 -8.48 -13.74 -11.26
C GLU A 35 -7.12 -14.09 -10.68
N THR A 36 -6.06 -13.82 -11.43
CA THR A 36 -4.71 -14.04 -10.96
C THR A 36 -4.41 -13.19 -9.75
N LEU A 37 -4.78 -11.92 -9.82
CA LEU A 37 -4.56 -11.01 -8.72
C LEU A 37 -5.34 -11.48 -7.49
N SER A 38 -6.57 -11.92 -7.70
CA SER A 38 -7.40 -12.42 -6.62
C SER A 38 -6.74 -13.62 -5.94
N ARG A 39 -6.15 -14.47 -6.75
CA ARG A 39 -5.47 -15.65 -6.23
C ARG A 39 -4.26 -15.24 -5.40
N TRP A 40 -3.53 -14.25 -5.87
CA TRP A 40 -2.39 -13.73 -5.11
C TRP A 40 -2.84 -13.23 -3.74
N ARG A 41 -3.99 -12.59 -3.70
CA ARG A 41 -4.47 -12.01 -2.44
C ARG A 41 -4.96 -13.06 -1.47
N GLN A 42 -5.05 -14.30 -1.89
CA GLN A 42 -5.37 -15.39 -0.98
C GLN A 42 -4.11 -15.98 -0.37
N ASN A 43 -2.95 -15.55 -0.82
CA ASN A 43 -1.69 -16.03 -0.29
C ASN A 43 -1.31 -15.21 0.93
N ASP A 44 -0.98 -15.90 2.02
CA ASP A 44 -0.67 -15.23 3.27
C ASP A 44 0.53 -14.30 3.16
N LYS A 45 1.55 -14.77 2.46
CA LYS A 45 2.75 -13.96 2.31
C LYS A 45 2.49 -12.71 1.51
N PHE A 46 1.68 -12.83 0.47
CA PHE A 46 1.32 -11.68 -0.33
C PHE A 46 0.54 -10.69 0.53
N ASN A 47 -0.43 -11.18 1.28
CA ASN A 47 -1.25 -10.32 2.11
C ASN A 47 -0.45 -9.66 3.20
N GLU A 48 0.49 -10.38 3.77
CA GLU A 48 1.35 -9.81 4.79
C GLU A 48 2.21 -8.70 4.20
N ALA A 49 2.71 -8.91 2.99
CA ALA A 49 3.49 -7.90 2.32
C ALA A 49 2.67 -6.66 2.02
N VAL A 50 1.42 -6.86 1.62
CA VAL A 50 0.51 -5.75 1.38
C VAL A 50 0.28 -4.98 2.67
N LYS A 51 0.04 -5.70 3.74
CA LYS A 51 -0.20 -5.07 5.02
C LYS A 51 1.00 -4.25 5.45
N ASN A 52 2.19 -4.83 5.33
CA ASN A 52 3.41 -4.14 5.72
C ASN A 52 3.64 -2.90 4.86
N ALA A 53 3.40 -3.01 3.56
CA ALA A 53 3.57 -1.88 2.67
C ALA A 53 2.57 -0.78 2.99
N THR A 54 1.34 -1.16 3.29
CA THR A 54 0.32 -0.19 3.63
C THR A 54 0.68 0.54 4.90
N GLU A 55 1.13 -0.19 5.90
CA GLU A 55 1.50 0.42 7.16
C GLU A 55 2.68 1.38 7.00
N ARG A 56 3.63 0.99 6.15
CA ARG A 56 4.78 1.85 5.92
C ARG A 56 4.36 3.15 5.23
N ILE A 57 3.49 3.05 4.26
CA ILE A 57 3.01 4.22 3.55
C ILE A 57 2.23 5.12 4.48
N LEU A 58 1.37 4.54 5.30
CA LEU A 58 0.60 5.32 6.26
C LEU A 58 1.51 6.02 7.26
N THR A 59 2.55 5.33 7.69
CA THR A 59 3.48 5.92 8.64
C THR A 59 4.16 7.14 8.02
N GLU A 60 4.57 7.02 6.77
CA GLU A 60 5.22 8.14 6.09
C GLU A 60 4.27 9.31 5.94
N ILE A 61 3.03 9.01 5.59
CA ILE A 61 2.04 10.07 5.43
C ILE A 61 1.77 10.76 6.76
N VAL A 62 1.64 9.99 7.81
CA VAL A 62 1.39 10.55 9.12
C VAL A 62 2.55 11.42 9.55
N ASP A 63 3.78 10.97 9.31
CA ASP A 63 4.94 11.76 9.66
C ASP A 63 4.96 13.08 8.89
N SER A 64 4.65 13.02 7.61
CA SER A 64 4.60 14.23 6.81
C SER A 64 3.52 15.17 7.30
N HIS A 65 2.36 14.65 7.59
CA HIS A 65 1.27 15.46 8.10
C HIS A 65 1.61 16.01 9.46
N LYS A 66 2.29 15.22 10.26
CA LYS A 66 2.67 15.67 11.58
C LYS A 66 3.56 16.89 11.49
N ASN A 67 4.52 16.86 10.57
CA ASN A 67 5.39 17.99 10.37
C ASN A 67 4.62 19.21 9.90
N LEU A 68 3.70 19.01 8.98
CA LEU A 68 2.89 20.09 8.50
C LEU A 68 2.02 20.66 9.60
N LEU A 69 1.45 19.79 10.40
CA LEU A 69 0.60 20.22 11.47
C LEU A 69 1.37 21.03 12.50
N ILE A 70 2.58 20.63 12.77
CA ILE A 70 3.40 21.38 13.69
C ILE A 70 3.58 22.79 13.20
N THR A 71 3.78 22.92 11.91
CA THR A 71 3.95 24.22 11.31
C THR A 71 2.70 25.08 11.43
N SER A 72 1.57 24.49 11.05
CA SER A 72 0.32 25.23 11.08
C SER A 72 -0.53 24.86 12.26
N GLN A 73 -0.02 24.01 13.10
CA GLN A 73 -0.81 23.45 14.16
C GLN A 73 -1.30 24.44 15.15
N LYS A 74 -0.55 25.44 15.34
CA LYS A 74 -1.00 26.44 16.23
C LYS A 74 -2.37 26.92 15.87
N ILE A 75 -2.67 26.77 14.60
CA ILE A 75 -3.99 27.16 14.15
C ILE A 75 -4.93 26.01 14.25
N ILE A 76 -4.48 24.87 13.76
CA ILE A 76 -5.35 23.74 13.65
C ILE A 76 -5.57 23.02 14.96
N ALA A 77 -4.57 23.07 15.80
CA ALA A 77 -4.70 22.40 17.06
C ALA A 77 -5.94 22.85 17.79
N ASP A 78 -6.23 24.11 17.70
CA ASP A 78 -7.39 24.62 18.34
C ASP A 78 -8.66 24.06 17.74
N ALA A 79 -8.64 23.86 16.45
CA ALA A 79 -9.82 23.35 15.79
C ALA A 79 -9.99 21.88 16.01
N LEU A 80 -8.89 21.18 16.06
CA LEU A 80 -8.94 19.75 16.17
C LEU A 80 -8.97 19.25 17.60
N ASN A 81 -8.51 20.02 18.47
CA ASN A 81 -8.49 19.61 19.87
C ASN A 81 -9.74 20.01 20.59
#